data_5c24cf4d662338c94cd90b41df62f859
#
_entry.id   5c24cf4d662338c94cd90b41df62f859
#
_cell.length_a   1.000
_cell.length_b   1.000
_cell.length_c   1.000
_cell.angle_alpha   90.00
_cell.angle_beta   90.00
_cell.angle_gamma   90.00
#
_symmetry.space_group_name_H-M   'P 1'
#
loop_
_entity.id
_entity.type
_entity.pdbx_description
1 polymer ?
#
loop_
_entity_poly.entity_id
_entity_poly.type
_entity_poly.pdbx_seq_one_letter_code
_entity_poly.pdbx_strand_id
1 'polypeptide(L)'
;MLFIFVIILAGQTDWVDLLKGLVGQGNGYRWIPENIDLMIFLGAFAYAGAGGNLNLTQSIYIREKGYGMGKYAQKIGGLFMGALKQQEVKLAGEDFEVNKENLANFREWWKRVNYEHALVFWFIGGVGILLLMILSYATVYGLGSNDQSINFVISEAGVIRQILGVNWAGLFMVAVAIMLWQTQLGVLDSTSRIMSENYALAILNKNEEGKINMSKIYFTFLWTQIVVGIVLFILDIKEPKTLLVVGAVINAVAMFIHVGMVNWMNWRILPKETQATVFRKIVIGGIFLFYGIFAIVTLGSKIF
;
A
#
# COMPACT_ATOMS: atom_id res chain seq x y z
N MET A 1 -6.83 15.58 -11.61
CA MET A 1 -6.26 16.93 -11.63
C MET A 1 -4.76 16.94 -11.92
N LEU A 2 -3.91 16.22 -11.16
CA LEU A 2 -2.46 16.14 -11.45
C LEU A 2 -2.15 15.68 -12.88
N PHE A 3 -2.92 14.75 -13.44
CA PHE A 3 -2.73 14.24 -14.81
C PHE A 3 -2.94 15.29 -15.92
N ILE A 4 -3.63 16.40 -15.63
CA ILE A 4 -3.76 17.51 -16.57
C ILE A 4 -2.41 18.17 -16.79
N PHE A 5 -1.61 18.33 -15.71
CA PHE A 5 -0.25 18.86 -15.83
C PHE A 5 0.65 17.97 -16.67
N VAL A 6 0.50 16.64 -16.58
CA VAL A 6 1.25 15.71 -17.43
C VAL A 6 0.95 15.95 -18.91
N ILE A 7 -0.33 16.07 -19.27
CA ILE A 7 -0.74 16.26 -20.66
C ILE A 7 -0.21 17.60 -21.24
N ILE A 8 -0.12 18.62 -20.38
CA ILE A 8 0.33 19.95 -20.80
C ILE A 8 1.85 20.06 -20.87
N LEU A 9 2.57 19.43 -19.92
CA LEU A 9 4.00 19.64 -19.73
C LEU A 9 4.87 18.56 -20.36
N ALA A 10 4.40 17.31 -20.46
CA ALA A 10 5.15 16.24 -21.07
C ALA A 10 5.18 16.34 -22.59
N GLY A 11 6.38 16.44 -23.17
CA GLY A 11 6.60 16.44 -24.60
C GLY A 11 6.54 15.02 -25.21
N GLN A 12 6.56 14.94 -26.55
CA GLN A 12 6.57 13.64 -27.24
C GLN A 12 7.80 12.79 -26.86
N THR A 13 8.95 13.42 -26.66
CA THR A 13 10.18 12.75 -26.23
C THR A 13 10.02 12.07 -24.88
N ASP A 14 9.36 12.72 -23.92
CA ASP A 14 9.16 12.19 -22.57
C ASP A 14 8.28 10.93 -22.60
N TRP A 15 7.24 10.93 -23.43
CA TRP A 15 6.40 9.74 -23.64
C TRP A 15 7.15 8.58 -24.28
N VAL A 16 8.01 8.88 -25.26
CA VAL A 16 8.87 7.86 -25.87
C VAL A 16 9.87 7.30 -24.88
N ASP A 17 10.47 8.14 -24.06
CA ASP A 17 11.42 7.71 -23.03
C ASP A 17 10.74 6.91 -21.92
N LEU A 18 9.50 7.25 -21.54
CA LEU A 18 8.68 6.41 -20.65
C LEU A 18 8.50 5.01 -21.25
N LEU A 19 8.12 4.91 -22.53
CA LEU A 19 7.92 3.61 -23.18
C LEU A 19 9.21 2.80 -23.29
N LYS A 20 10.34 3.44 -23.57
CA LYS A 20 11.66 2.80 -23.53
C LYS A 20 11.99 2.32 -22.13
N GLY A 21 11.74 3.13 -21.09
CA GLY A 21 11.95 2.78 -19.70
C GLY A 21 11.15 1.55 -19.26
N LEU A 22 9.91 1.40 -19.73
CA LEU A 22 9.07 0.23 -19.46
C LEU A 22 9.67 -1.09 -19.98
N VAL A 23 10.48 -1.04 -21.04
CA VAL A 23 11.22 -2.20 -21.58
C VAL A 23 12.68 -2.22 -21.12
N GLY A 24 13.01 -1.46 -20.08
CA GLY A 24 14.33 -1.45 -19.47
C GLY A 24 15.42 -0.74 -20.28
N GLN A 25 15.04 0.13 -21.21
CA GLN A 25 15.97 0.93 -21.98
C GLN A 25 16.11 2.33 -21.40
N GLY A 26 17.29 2.68 -20.93
CA GLY A 26 17.63 4.01 -20.46
C GLY A 26 18.77 4.63 -21.29
N ASN A 27 19.10 5.88 -21.01
CA ASN A 27 20.21 6.57 -21.65
C ASN A 27 21.55 5.99 -21.16
N GLY A 28 22.15 5.11 -21.96
CA GLY A 28 23.44 4.48 -21.66
C GLY A 28 23.39 3.24 -20.76
N TYR A 29 22.20 2.77 -20.36
CA TYR A 29 22.06 1.58 -19.51
C TYR A 29 20.85 0.73 -19.90
N ARG A 30 20.84 -0.53 -19.43
CA ARG A 30 19.67 -1.41 -19.53
C ARG A 30 19.25 -1.87 -18.12
N TRP A 31 17.95 -1.79 -17.82
CA TRP A 31 17.25 -2.21 -16.59
C TRP A 31 17.69 -1.45 -15.34
N ILE A 32 18.98 -1.40 -15.02
CA ILE A 32 19.50 -0.79 -13.79
C ILE A 32 20.57 0.24 -14.20
N PRO A 33 20.39 1.53 -13.82
CA PRO A 33 21.40 2.56 -14.04
C PRO A 33 22.67 2.27 -13.25
N GLU A 34 23.83 2.61 -13.82
CA GLU A 34 25.07 2.62 -13.08
C GLU A 34 24.98 3.65 -11.93
N ASN A 35 25.52 3.30 -10.76
CA ASN A 35 25.53 4.14 -9.55
C ASN A 35 24.15 4.40 -8.89
N ILE A 36 23.12 3.61 -9.18
CA ILE A 36 21.89 3.68 -8.41
C ILE A 36 22.13 3.14 -7.00
N ASP A 37 21.64 3.87 -5.99
CA ASP A 37 21.61 3.36 -4.63
C ASP A 37 20.64 2.17 -4.57
N LEU A 38 21.19 0.97 -4.35
CA LEU A 38 20.43 -0.28 -4.33
C LEU A 38 19.33 -0.26 -3.27
N MET A 39 19.54 0.40 -2.13
CA MET A 39 18.56 0.50 -1.06
C MET A 39 17.36 1.36 -1.48
N ILE A 40 17.61 2.48 -2.17
CA ILE A 40 16.57 3.35 -2.70
C ILE A 40 15.80 2.61 -3.80
N PHE A 41 16.50 1.94 -4.70
CA PHE A 41 15.89 1.16 -5.78
C PHE A 41 15.00 0.05 -5.25
N LEU A 42 15.49 -0.76 -4.32
CA LEU A 42 14.72 -1.83 -3.68
C LEU A 42 13.57 -1.25 -2.84
N GLY A 43 13.79 -0.11 -2.19
CA GLY A 43 12.73 0.61 -1.46
C GLY A 43 11.56 1.01 -2.35
N ALA A 44 11.81 1.39 -3.60
CA ALA A 44 10.78 1.68 -4.57
C ALA A 44 9.85 0.48 -4.83
N PHE A 45 10.38 -0.75 -4.87
CA PHE A 45 9.55 -1.96 -4.99
C PHE A 45 8.68 -2.19 -3.77
N ALA A 46 9.15 -1.89 -2.56
CA ALA A 46 8.36 -2.03 -1.35
C ALA A 46 7.17 -1.05 -1.29
N TYR A 47 7.28 0.08 -1.99
CA TYR A 47 6.24 1.11 -2.06
C TYR A 47 5.50 1.17 -3.40
N ALA A 48 5.89 0.37 -4.41
CA ALA A 48 5.23 0.37 -5.71
C ALA A 48 3.77 -0.12 -5.68
N GLY A 49 3.32 -0.68 -4.58
CA GLY A 49 1.97 -1.15 -4.36
C GLY A 49 1.56 -1.04 -2.89
N ALA A 50 0.68 -1.93 -2.45
CA ALA A 50 0.31 -2.06 -1.04
C ALA A 50 1.44 -2.76 -0.27
N GLY A 51 2.44 -2.01 0.14
CA GLY A 51 3.59 -2.52 0.87
C GLY A 51 3.26 -2.96 2.30
N GLY A 52 4.02 -3.92 2.82
CA GLY A 52 3.96 -4.34 4.21
C GLY A 52 2.58 -4.82 4.66
N ASN A 53 2.11 -4.24 5.74
CA ASN A 53 0.83 -4.60 6.37
C ASN A 53 -0.40 -4.26 5.53
N LEU A 54 -0.30 -3.35 4.56
CA LEU A 54 -1.43 -2.96 3.72
C LEU A 54 -1.99 -4.12 2.90
N ASN A 55 -1.18 -5.13 2.59
CA ASN A 55 -1.66 -6.35 1.94
C ASN A 55 -2.69 -7.11 2.80
N LEU A 56 -2.53 -7.09 4.13
CA LEU A 56 -3.49 -7.72 5.05
C LEU A 56 -4.80 -6.93 5.11
N THR A 57 -4.76 -5.63 4.91
CA THR A 57 -5.93 -4.75 4.93
C THR A 57 -6.93 -5.10 3.83
N GLN A 58 -6.48 -5.70 2.73
CA GLN A 58 -7.37 -6.12 1.64
C GLN A 58 -8.47 -7.08 2.15
N SER A 59 -8.13 -8.04 2.99
CA SER A 59 -9.11 -8.96 3.57
C SER A 59 -10.10 -8.25 4.50
N ILE A 60 -9.60 -7.28 5.27
CA ILE A 60 -10.42 -6.45 6.16
C ILE A 60 -11.42 -5.63 5.34
N TYR A 61 -10.98 -4.97 4.28
CA TYR A 61 -11.87 -4.16 3.42
C TYR A 61 -12.90 -5.00 2.67
N ILE A 62 -12.55 -6.21 2.22
CA ILE A 62 -13.51 -7.15 1.63
C ILE A 62 -14.61 -7.49 2.64
N ARG A 63 -14.24 -7.76 3.88
CA ARG A 63 -15.17 -7.99 4.99
C ARG A 63 -16.04 -6.76 5.28
N GLU A 64 -15.45 -5.59 5.41
CA GLU A 64 -16.15 -4.34 5.69
C GLU A 64 -17.12 -3.93 4.57
N LYS A 65 -16.78 -4.20 3.32
CA LYS A 65 -17.70 -4.06 2.17
C LYS A 65 -18.86 -5.04 2.20
N GLY A 66 -18.76 -6.09 3.00
CA GLY A 66 -19.78 -7.14 3.11
C GLY A 66 -19.80 -8.08 1.91
N TYR A 67 -18.67 -8.33 1.29
CA TYR A 67 -18.53 -9.27 0.19
C TYR A 67 -18.51 -10.71 0.73
N GLY A 68 -19.25 -11.59 0.08
CA GLY A 68 -19.35 -13.00 0.49
C GLY A 68 -19.77 -13.16 1.94
N MET A 69 -19.05 -13.95 2.71
CA MET A 69 -19.27 -14.16 4.15
C MET A 69 -19.08 -12.88 4.99
N GLY A 70 -18.37 -11.88 4.48
CA GLY A 70 -18.24 -10.57 5.13
C GLY A 70 -19.56 -9.86 5.38
N LYS A 71 -20.67 -10.26 4.69
CA LYS A 71 -22.02 -9.77 4.97
C LYS A 71 -22.45 -10.02 6.41
N TYR A 72 -22.00 -11.12 6.99
CA TYR A 72 -22.38 -11.56 8.34
C TYR A 72 -21.33 -11.19 9.40
N ALA A 73 -20.19 -10.63 8.96
CA ALA A 73 -19.11 -10.25 9.86
C ALA A 73 -19.45 -8.95 10.61
N GLN A 74 -18.90 -8.82 11.80
CA GLN A 74 -19.00 -7.61 12.59
C GLN A 74 -18.16 -6.51 11.96
N LYS A 75 -18.66 -5.28 12.01
CA LYS A 75 -18.01 -4.08 11.45
C LYS A 75 -17.61 -3.12 12.55
N ILE A 76 -16.53 -2.40 12.35
CA ILE A 76 -16.11 -1.32 13.23
C ILE A 76 -17.06 -0.14 13.01
N GLY A 77 -17.78 0.26 14.07
CA GLY A 77 -18.70 1.41 14.03
C GLY A 77 -17.93 2.73 13.89
N GLY A 78 -18.51 3.70 13.18
CA GLY A 78 -17.95 5.06 13.08
C GLY A 78 -17.97 5.80 14.42
N LEU A 79 -17.11 6.83 14.55
CA LEU A 79 -16.96 7.65 15.75
C LEU A 79 -18.30 8.25 16.25
N PHE A 80 -19.14 8.62 15.31
CA PHE A 80 -20.44 9.29 15.57
C PHE A 80 -21.66 8.35 15.52
N MET A 81 -21.47 7.10 15.10
CA MET A 81 -22.53 6.09 15.12
C MET A 81 -22.63 5.42 16.50
N GLY A 82 -23.00 6.19 17.51
CA GLY A 82 -23.33 5.75 18.87
C GLY A 82 -22.42 4.63 19.33
N ALA A 83 -21.36 4.96 20.02
CA ALA A 83 -20.47 4.05 20.64
C ALA A 83 -21.27 2.86 21.09
N LEU A 84 -20.91 1.63 20.62
CA LEU A 84 -20.89 1.02 21.83
C LEU A 84 -21.77 -0.17 22.11
N LYS A 85 -22.20 -0.83 21.10
CA LYS A 85 -22.52 -2.22 21.36
C LYS A 85 -21.20 -2.96 21.45
N GLN A 86 -20.87 -3.45 22.65
CA GLN A 86 -19.84 -4.45 22.82
C GLN A 86 -20.15 -5.58 21.84
N GLN A 87 -19.21 -5.85 20.97
CA GLN A 87 -19.35 -6.90 19.97
C GLN A 87 -18.68 -8.15 20.52
N GLU A 88 -19.32 -9.29 20.34
CA GLU A 88 -18.68 -10.57 20.62
C GLU A 88 -17.66 -10.83 19.51
N VAL A 89 -16.40 -10.89 19.87
CA VAL A 89 -15.32 -11.22 18.94
C VAL A 89 -15.12 -12.73 18.96
N LYS A 90 -15.43 -13.39 17.87
CA LYS A 90 -15.16 -14.82 17.72
C LYS A 90 -13.72 -15.01 17.31
N LEU A 91 -12.99 -15.83 18.04
CA LEU A 91 -11.61 -16.23 17.74
C LEU A 91 -11.52 -17.29 16.64
N ALA A 92 -12.56 -18.08 16.49
CA ALA A 92 -12.67 -19.11 15.46
C ALA A 92 -13.46 -18.57 14.25
N GLY A 93 -12.93 -18.77 13.07
CA GLY A 93 -13.65 -18.55 11.82
C GLY A 93 -14.71 -19.62 11.60
N GLU A 94 -15.69 -19.32 10.77
CA GLU A 94 -16.68 -20.28 10.29
C GLU A 94 -16.41 -20.61 8.83
N ASP A 95 -16.47 -21.90 8.50
CA ASP A 95 -16.37 -22.38 7.12
C ASP A 95 -17.76 -22.46 6.49
N PHE A 96 -17.84 -22.31 5.18
CA PHE A 96 -19.05 -22.61 4.45
C PHE A 96 -19.06 -24.07 3.97
N GLU A 97 -20.22 -24.68 3.90
CA GLU A 97 -20.40 -26.03 3.37
C GLU A 97 -19.99 -26.07 1.89
N VAL A 98 -19.10 -27.04 1.54
CA VAL A 98 -18.61 -27.23 0.18
C VAL A 98 -19.66 -27.95 -0.65
N ASN A 99 -20.61 -27.21 -1.21
CA ASN A 99 -21.62 -27.68 -2.15
C ASN A 99 -21.58 -26.87 -3.45
N LYS A 100 -22.33 -27.30 -4.46
CA LYS A 100 -22.32 -26.68 -5.80
C LYS A 100 -22.75 -25.21 -5.78
N GLU A 101 -23.74 -24.87 -4.97
CA GLU A 101 -24.27 -23.50 -4.84
C GLU A 101 -23.26 -22.58 -4.18
N ASN A 102 -22.72 -22.98 -3.04
CA ASN A 102 -21.74 -22.19 -2.30
C ASN A 102 -20.44 -22.01 -3.08
N LEU A 103 -20.00 -23.03 -3.82
CA LEU A 103 -18.84 -22.89 -4.71
C LEU A 103 -19.12 -21.96 -5.89
N ALA A 104 -20.32 -21.94 -6.45
CA ALA A 104 -20.70 -21.00 -7.49
C ALA A 104 -20.67 -19.55 -6.95
N ASN A 105 -21.27 -19.32 -5.78
CA ASN A 105 -21.26 -18.03 -5.08
C ASN A 105 -19.82 -17.59 -4.76
N PHE A 106 -18.98 -18.48 -4.24
CA PHE A 106 -17.57 -18.18 -3.97
C PHE A 106 -16.84 -17.74 -5.24
N ARG A 107 -17.02 -18.47 -6.36
CA ARG A 107 -16.36 -18.14 -7.63
C ARG A 107 -16.81 -16.80 -8.19
N GLU A 108 -18.08 -16.44 -8.03
CA GLU A 108 -18.59 -15.13 -8.45
C GLU A 108 -17.98 -14.01 -7.63
N TRP A 109 -17.96 -14.12 -6.30
CA TRP A 109 -17.30 -13.16 -5.43
C TRP A 109 -15.80 -13.06 -5.71
N TRP A 110 -15.14 -14.19 -5.89
CA TRP A 110 -13.73 -14.24 -6.22
C TRP A 110 -13.42 -13.54 -7.54
N LYS A 111 -14.25 -13.73 -8.56
CA LYS A 111 -14.15 -13.03 -9.84
C LYS A 111 -14.31 -11.52 -9.66
N ARG A 112 -15.30 -11.07 -8.91
CA ARG A 112 -15.55 -9.65 -8.62
C ARG A 112 -14.38 -9.00 -7.92
N VAL A 113 -13.85 -9.62 -6.86
CA VAL A 113 -12.68 -9.12 -6.12
C VAL A 113 -11.46 -9.02 -7.03
N ASN A 114 -11.23 -10.03 -7.90
CA ASN A 114 -10.10 -9.98 -8.83
C ASN A 114 -10.23 -8.85 -9.87
N TYR A 115 -11.43 -8.61 -10.42
CA TYR A 115 -11.64 -7.50 -11.35
C TYR A 115 -11.46 -6.15 -10.66
N GLU A 116 -12.00 -5.98 -9.47
CA GLU A 116 -11.82 -4.74 -8.70
C GLU A 116 -10.33 -4.50 -8.42
N HIS A 117 -9.61 -5.54 -8.02
CA HIS A 117 -8.20 -5.44 -7.73
C HIS A 117 -7.36 -5.15 -8.98
N ALA A 118 -7.63 -5.84 -10.09
CA ALA A 118 -6.92 -5.62 -11.34
C ALA A 118 -7.17 -4.22 -11.92
N LEU A 119 -8.42 -3.74 -11.87
CA LEU A 119 -8.76 -2.44 -12.42
C LEU A 119 -8.28 -1.29 -11.53
N VAL A 120 -8.65 -1.32 -10.25
CA VAL A 120 -8.40 -0.18 -9.34
C VAL A 120 -6.96 -0.18 -8.84
N PHE A 121 -6.48 -1.32 -8.37
CA PHE A 121 -5.17 -1.38 -7.74
C PHE A 121 -4.04 -1.46 -8.75
N TRP A 122 -4.13 -2.40 -9.67
CA TRP A 122 -3.06 -2.63 -10.62
C TRP A 122 -3.09 -1.62 -11.78
N PHE A 123 -4.21 -1.49 -12.50
CA PHE A 123 -4.26 -0.64 -13.69
C PHE A 123 -4.26 0.85 -13.34
N ILE A 124 -5.23 1.33 -12.54
CA ILE A 124 -5.31 2.76 -12.20
C ILE A 124 -4.12 3.18 -11.36
N GLY A 125 -3.70 2.36 -10.39
CA GLY A 125 -2.52 2.62 -9.57
C GLY A 125 -1.24 2.67 -10.40
N GLY A 126 -1.02 1.69 -11.28
CA GLY A 126 0.13 1.64 -12.20
C GLY A 126 0.17 2.84 -13.14
N VAL A 127 -0.95 3.17 -13.80
CA VAL A 127 -1.05 4.36 -14.66
C VAL A 127 -0.78 5.63 -13.85
N GLY A 128 -1.32 5.73 -12.62
CA GLY A 128 -1.09 6.87 -11.74
C GLY A 128 0.39 7.07 -11.42
N ILE A 129 1.10 6.02 -11.06
CA ILE A 129 2.56 6.08 -10.80
C ILE A 129 3.32 6.52 -12.06
N LEU A 130 3.03 5.92 -13.22
CA LEU A 130 3.69 6.27 -14.48
C LEU A 130 3.46 7.73 -14.87
N LEU A 131 2.25 8.24 -14.67
CA LEU A 131 1.94 9.65 -14.97
C LEU A 131 2.64 10.61 -14.00
N LEU A 132 2.77 10.28 -12.74
CA LEU A 132 3.55 11.10 -11.80
C LEU A 132 5.05 11.04 -12.11
N MET A 133 5.57 9.88 -12.51
CA MET A 133 6.96 9.76 -12.92
C MET A 133 7.27 10.60 -14.16
N ILE A 134 6.41 10.60 -15.17
CA ILE A 134 6.63 11.41 -16.38
C ILE A 134 6.49 12.90 -16.08
N LEU A 135 5.61 13.31 -15.15
CA LEU A 135 5.51 14.70 -14.72
C LEU A 135 6.82 15.17 -14.09
N SER A 136 7.37 14.38 -13.16
CA SER A 136 8.64 14.68 -12.53
C SER A 136 9.81 14.67 -13.54
N TYR A 137 9.78 13.74 -14.48
CA TYR A 137 10.78 13.67 -15.57
C TYR A 137 10.75 14.92 -16.46
N ALA A 138 9.57 15.38 -16.87
CA ALA A 138 9.39 16.54 -17.73
C ALA A 138 9.67 17.89 -17.02
N THR A 139 9.67 17.92 -15.68
CA THR A 139 9.79 19.16 -14.92
C THR A 139 11.13 19.32 -14.22
N VAL A 140 11.53 18.36 -13.39
CA VAL A 140 12.70 18.51 -12.51
C VAL A 140 13.88 17.61 -12.87
N TYR A 141 13.69 16.63 -13.72
CA TYR A 141 14.78 15.75 -14.13
C TYR A 141 15.85 16.53 -14.90
N GLY A 142 17.10 16.37 -14.52
CA GLY A 142 18.24 17.02 -15.18
C GLY A 142 18.52 18.45 -14.73
N LEU A 143 17.70 19.04 -13.84
CA LEU A 143 17.96 20.39 -13.28
C LEU A 143 19.11 20.41 -12.26
N GLY A 144 19.72 19.28 -11.94
CA GLY A 144 20.85 19.18 -11.02
C GLY A 144 20.50 19.43 -9.54
N SER A 145 19.23 19.67 -9.23
CA SER A 145 18.76 19.76 -7.85
C SER A 145 18.58 18.34 -7.32
N ASN A 146 19.50 17.88 -6.47
CA ASN A 146 19.29 16.69 -5.65
C ASN A 146 18.31 16.97 -4.51
N ASP A 147 17.19 17.60 -4.84
CA ASP A 147 16.17 17.96 -3.86
C ASP A 147 15.56 16.70 -3.27
N GLN A 148 15.95 16.44 -2.05
CA GLN A 148 15.43 15.32 -1.28
C GLN A 148 14.22 15.80 -0.49
N SER A 149 13.27 14.91 -0.23
CA SER A 149 12.10 15.27 0.57
C SER A 149 11.01 16.04 -0.21
N ILE A 150 10.23 16.82 0.51
CA ILE A 150 9.17 17.68 -0.04
C ILE A 150 9.72 18.75 -1.01
N ASN A 151 11.02 19.02 -0.96
CA ASN A 151 11.65 20.04 -1.80
C ASN A 151 11.51 19.73 -3.29
N PHE A 152 11.52 18.46 -3.69
CA PHE A 152 11.30 18.12 -5.10
C PHE A 152 9.92 18.56 -5.61
N VAL A 153 8.87 18.51 -4.76
CA VAL A 153 7.52 18.98 -5.10
C VAL A 153 7.52 20.53 -5.22
N ILE A 154 8.30 21.21 -4.38
CA ILE A 154 8.45 22.67 -4.43
C ILE A 154 9.17 23.08 -5.72
N SER A 155 10.23 22.32 -6.09
CA SER A 155 10.96 22.53 -7.35
C SER A 155 10.05 22.28 -8.57
N GLU A 156 9.26 21.23 -8.54
CA GLU A 156 8.24 20.91 -9.55
C GLU A 156 7.23 22.08 -9.71
N ALA A 157 6.70 22.57 -8.57
CA ALA A 157 5.82 23.74 -8.55
C ALA A 157 6.51 24.99 -9.09
N GLY A 158 7.81 25.16 -8.84
CA GLY A 158 8.65 26.22 -9.37
C GLY A 158 8.71 26.20 -10.91
N VAL A 159 8.94 25.04 -11.50
CA VAL A 159 8.93 24.86 -12.96
C VAL A 159 7.53 25.13 -13.55
N ILE A 160 6.49 24.58 -12.91
CA ILE A 160 5.10 24.83 -13.33
C ILE A 160 4.78 26.34 -13.29
N ARG A 161 5.27 27.06 -12.27
CA ARG A 161 5.11 28.50 -12.14
C ARG A 161 5.77 29.25 -13.30
N GLN A 162 6.95 28.84 -13.72
CA GLN A 162 7.68 29.47 -14.82
C GLN A 162 6.97 29.26 -16.17
N ILE A 163 6.40 28.08 -16.40
CA ILE A 163 5.77 27.73 -17.68
C ILE A 163 4.31 28.20 -17.75
N LEU A 164 3.53 27.96 -16.70
CA LEU A 164 2.08 28.15 -16.70
C LEU A 164 1.61 29.31 -15.81
N GLY A 165 2.48 29.83 -14.95
CA GLY A 165 2.17 30.95 -14.04
C GLY A 165 1.79 30.51 -12.63
N VAL A 166 1.68 31.54 -11.73
CA VAL A 166 1.53 31.35 -10.29
C VAL A 166 0.26 30.59 -9.88
N ASN A 167 -0.85 30.83 -10.58
CA ASN A 167 -2.13 30.19 -10.27
C ASN A 167 -2.08 28.68 -10.50
N TRP A 168 -1.44 28.23 -11.56
CA TRP A 168 -1.26 26.81 -11.87
C TRP A 168 -0.33 26.11 -10.89
N ALA A 169 0.76 26.78 -10.47
CA ALA A 169 1.63 26.27 -9.43
C ALA A 169 0.90 26.11 -8.08
N GLY A 170 0.07 27.11 -7.71
CA GLY A 170 -0.78 27.03 -6.53
C GLY A 170 -1.78 25.85 -6.61
N LEU A 171 -2.42 25.69 -7.75
CA LEU A 171 -3.34 24.59 -7.99
C LEU A 171 -2.65 23.21 -7.90
N PHE A 172 -1.44 23.09 -8.44
CA PHE A 172 -0.60 21.90 -8.33
C PHE A 172 -0.30 21.58 -6.85
N MET A 173 0.17 22.54 -6.08
CA MET A 173 0.47 22.36 -4.65
C MET A 173 -0.74 21.91 -3.85
N VAL A 174 -1.93 22.50 -4.10
CA VAL A 174 -3.19 22.07 -3.46
C VAL A 174 -3.53 20.64 -3.85
N ALA A 175 -3.36 20.28 -5.11
CA ALA A 175 -3.63 18.91 -5.58
C ALA A 175 -2.70 17.88 -4.90
N VAL A 176 -1.41 18.19 -4.77
CA VAL A 176 -0.45 17.33 -4.07
C VAL A 176 -0.81 17.23 -2.57
N ALA A 177 -1.16 18.35 -1.93
CA ALA A 177 -1.58 18.34 -0.52
C ALA A 177 -2.80 17.44 -0.29
N ILE A 178 -3.81 17.52 -1.15
CA ILE A 178 -5.00 16.66 -1.09
C ILE A 178 -4.62 15.18 -1.28
N MET A 179 -3.74 14.87 -2.24
CA MET A 179 -3.27 13.51 -2.50
C MET A 179 -2.53 12.92 -1.29
N LEU A 180 -1.62 13.68 -0.69
CA LEU A 180 -0.88 13.27 0.50
C LEU A 180 -1.82 13.08 1.69
N TRP A 181 -2.79 13.96 1.87
CA TRP A 181 -3.79 13.85 2.94
C TRP A 181 -4.65 12.60 2.80
N GLN A 182 -5.16 12.31 1.60
CA GLN A 182 -5.92 11.08 1.34
C GLN A 182 -5.09 9.82 1.59
N THR A 183 -3.84 9.82 1.17
CA THR A 183 -2.90 8.71 1.42
C THR A 183 -2.72 8.51 2.92
N GLN A 184 -2.49 9.58 3.67
CA GLN A 184 -2.33 9.53 5.12
C GLN A 184 -3.57 8.99 5.83
N LEU A 185 -4.77 9.40 5.42
CA LEU A 185 -6.02 8.87 5.96
C LEU A 185 -6.14 7.36 5.72
N GLY A 186 -5.81 6.90 4.51
CA GLY A 186 -5.82 5.48 4.18
C GLY A 186 -4.85 4.65 5.01
N VAL A 187 -3.63 5.16 5.25
CA VAL A 187 -2.62 4.48 6.06
C VAL A 187 -3.03 4.44 7.54
N LEU A 188 -3.52 5.53 8.09
CA LEU A 188 -3.99 5.60 9.48
C LEU A 188 -5.17 4.65 9.72
N ASP A 189 -6.16 4.63 8.82
CA ASP A 189 -7.30 3.72 8.93
C ASP A 189 -6.87 2.26 8.85
N SER A 190 -6.11 1.89 7.83
CA SER A 190 -5.68 0.51 7.60
C SER A 190 -4.80 -0.04 8.74
N THR A 191 -3.83 0.74 9.20
CA THR A 191 -2.94 0.35 10.29
C THR A 191 -3.71 0.23 11.61
N SER A 192 -4.61 1.17 11.89
CA SER A 192 -5.45 1.11 13.11
C SER A 192 -6.34 -0.12 13.13
N ARG A 193 -6.90 -0.53 11.99
CA ARG A 193 -7.72 -1.77 11.89
C ARG A 193 -6.88 -3.01 12.16
N ILE A 194 -5.72 -3.14 11.51
CA ILE A 194 -4.82 -4.29 11.71
C ILE A 194 -4.37 -4.37 13.18
N MET A 195 -3.94 -3.24 13.76
CA MET A 195 -3.49 -3.20 15.15
C MET A 195 -4.62 -3.55 16.12
N SER A 196 -5.84 -3.07 15.86
CA SER A 196 -7.00 -3.35 16.71
C SER A 196 -7.37 -4.83 16.72
N GLU A 197 -7.36 -5.47 15.56
CA GLU A 197 -7.66 -6.90 15.46
C GLU A 197 -6.60 -7.74 16.14
N ASN A 198 -5.32 -7.46 15.89
CA ASN A 198 -4.22 -8.17 16.54
C ASN A 198 -4.24 -8.00 18.06
N TYR A 199 -4.52 -6.78 18.55
CA TYR A 199 -4.62 -6.52 19.97
C TYR A 199 -5.81 -7.25 20.61
N ALA A 200 -6.97 -7.22 19.96
CA ALA A 200 -8.15 -7.94 20.43
C ALA A 200 -7.88 -9.45 20.51
N LEU A 201 -7.26 -10.04 19.50
CA LEU A 201 -6.87 -11.45 19.49
C LEU A 201 -5.84 -11.78 20.57
N ALA A 202 -4.90 -10.88 20.87
CA ALA A 202 -3.86 -11.09 21.88
C ALA A 202 -4.40 -11.08 23.31
N ILE A 203 -5.44 -10.27 23.60
CA ILE A 203 -6.03 -10.17 24.93
C ILE A 203 -7.17 -11.17 25.17
N LEU A 204 -7.79 -11.70 24.10
CA LEU A 204 -8.80 -12.74 24.24
C LEU A 204 -8.12 -14.05 24.62
N ASN A 205 -8.50 -14.60 25.77
CA ASN A 205 -8.11 -15.94 26.12
C ASN A 205 -8.70 -16.91 25.09
N LYS A 206 -7.92 -17.91 24.66
CA LYS A 206 -8.26 -18.87 23.59
C LYS A 206 -9.59 -19.61 23.79
N ASN A 207 -10.20 -19.54 24.95
CA ASN A 207 -11.39 -20.29 25.33
C ASN A 207 -12.59 -19.43 25.75
N GLU A 208 -12.51 -18.10 25.69
CA GLU A 208 -13.60 -17.23 26.11
C GLU A 208 -14.02 -16.30 24.97
N GLU A 209 -15.26 -16.42 24.53
CA GLU A 209 -15.94 -15.41 23.75
C GLU A 209 -16.12 -14.17 24.64
N GLY A 210 -15.25 -13.19 24.46
CA GLY A 210 -15.28 -11.96 25.24
C GLY A 210 -16.00 -10.84 24.52
N LYS A 211 -16.77 -10.05 25.24
CA LYS A 211 -17.36 -8.80 24.71
C LYS A 211 -16.29 -7.73 24.64
N ILE A 212 -15.81 -7.43 23.45
CA ILE A 212 -14.79 -6.42 23.21
C ILE A 212 -15.38 -5.25 22.45
N ASN A 213 -15.02 -4.05 22.87
CA ASN A 213 -15.35 -2.83 22.11
C ASN A 213 -14.26 -2.55 21.07
N MET A 214 -14.42 -3.18 19.89
CA MET A 214 -13.47 -3.00 18.77
C MET A 214 -13.33 -1.54 18.33
N SER A 215 -14.43 -0.77 18.37
CA SER A 215 -14.39 0.65 18.01
C SER A 215 -13.52 1.46 18.97
N LYS A 216 -13.59 1.20 20.27
CA LYS A 216 -12.72 1.88 21.25
C LYS A 216 -11.25 1.57 21.02
N ILE A 217 -10.92 0.31 20.78
CA ILE A 217 -9.53 -0.11 20.49
C ILE A 217 -9.04 0.56 19.20
N TYR A 218 -9.85 0.53 18.15
CA TYR A 218 -9.53 1.15 16.87
C TYR A 218 -9.24 2.66 17.02
N PHE A 219 -10.11 3.41 17.68
CA PHE A 219 -9.89 4.84 17.88
C PHE A 219 -8.73 5.14 18.80
N THR A 220 -8.43 4.28 19.77
CA THR A 220 -7.23 4.42 20.58
C THR A 220 -5.97 4.35 19.71
N PHE A 221 -5.85 3.34 18.85
CA PHE A 221 -4.71 3.23 17.94
C PHE A 221 -4.67 4.37 16.93
N LEU A 222 -5.80 4.78 16.39
CA LEU A 222 -5.89 5.89 15.43
C LEU A 222 -5.35 7.19 16.04
N TRP A 223 -5.86 7.56 17.22
CA TRP A 223 -5.42 8.78 17.90
C TRP A 223 -3.99 8.71 18.37
N THR A 224 -3.52 7.56 18.82
CA THR A 224 -2.11 7.37 19.19
C THR A 224 -1.19 7.64 18.00
N GLN A 225 -1.49 7.11 16.82
CA GLN A 225 -0.69 7.37 15.61
C GLN A 225 -0.70 8.86 15.22
N ILE A 226 -1.85 9.53 15.31
CA ILE A 226 -1.96 10.96 15.02
C ILE A 226 -1.10 11.77 16.00
N VAL A 227 -1.18 11.48 17.30
CA VAL A 227 -0.39 12.17 18.33
C VAL A 227 1.11 11.94 18.11
N VAL A 228 1.53 10.70 17.83
CA VAL A 228 2.94 10.39 17.52
C VAL A 228 3.40 11.17 16.29
N GLY A 229 2.60 11.22 15.24
CA GLY A 229 2.93 12.00 14.04
C GLY A 229 3.10 13.49 14.33
N ILE A 230 2.21 14.08 15.15
CA ILE A 230 2.31 15.49 15.57
C ILE A 230 3.58 15.71 16.41
N VAL A 231 3.90 14.81 17.34
CA VAL A 231 5.11 14.90 18.17
C VAL A 231 6.38 14.86 17.31
N LEU A 232 6.46 13.92 16.36
CA LEU A 232 7.59 13.83 15.44
C LEU A 232 7.75 15.12 14.61
N PHE A 233 6.65 15.71 14.18
CA PHE A 233 6.67 16.98 13.44
C PHE A 233 7.15 18.14 14.31
N ILE A 234 6.71 18.24 15.58
CA ILE A 234 7.13 19.27 16.52
C ILE A 234 8.61 19.13 16.88
N LEU A 235 9.11 17.89 16.98
CA LEU A 235 10.53 17.60 17.26
C LEU A 235 11.44 17.85 16.04
N ASP A 236 10.89 18.37 14.94
CA ASP A 236 11.62 18.66 13.70
C ASP A 236 12.32 17.44 13.07
N ILE A 237 11.80 16.23 13.33
CA ILE A 237 12.28 15.00 12.69
C ILE A 237 11.74 14.97 11.26
N LYS A 238 12.39 15.73 10.38
CA LYS A 238 11.94 16.00 9.01
C LYS A 238 12.78 15.25 7.95
N GLU A 239 13.60 14.31 8.33
CA GLU A 239 14.41 13.52 7.39
C GLU A 239 13.59 12.39 6.74
N PRO A 240 12.76 12.66 5.71
CA PRO A 240 11.85 11.65 5.15
C PRO A 240 12.63 10.55 4.43
N LYS A 241 13.82 10.83 3.88
CA LYS A 241 14.62 9.82 3.16
C LYS A 241 15.00 8.66 4.08
N THR A 242 15.55 8.95 5.25
CA THR A 242 15.94 7.92 6.23
C THR A 242 14.72 7.15 6.73
N LEU A 243 13.63 7.85 7.05
CA LEU A 243 12.38 7.22 7.49
C LEU A 243 11.76 6.37 6.39
N LEU A 244 11.78 6.82 5.13
CA LEU A 244 11.29 6.06 3.97
C LEU A 244 12.11 4.80 3.74
N VAL A 245 13.44 4.89 3.79
CA VAL A 245 14.32 3.71 3.61
C VAL A 245 14.11 2.71 4.73
N VAL A 246 14.09 3.15 5.99
CA VAL A 246 13.81 2.26 7.14
C VAL A 246 12.42 1.63 7.01
N GLY A 247 11.41 2.43 6.67
CA GLY A 247 10.06 1.94 6.41
C GLY A 247 10.00 0.93 5.27
N ALA A 248 10.74 1.15 4.18
CA ALA A 248 10.82 0.22 3.05
C ALA A 248 11.42 -1.14 3.45
N VAL A 249 12.48 -1.13 4.27
CA VAL A 249 13.11 -2.35 4.79
C VAL A 249 12.13 -3.13 5.67
N ILE A 250 11.49 -2.45 6.63
CA ILE A 250 10.50 -3.07 7.52
C ILE A 250 9.35 -3.64 6.70
N ASN A 251 8.85 -2.90 5.70
CA ASN A 251 7.79 -3.36 4.82
C ASN A 251 8.20 -4.59 4.00
N ALA A 252 9.42 -4.64 3.48
CA ALA A 252 9.91 -5.79 2.72
C ALA A 252 10.01 -7.05 3.58
N VAL A 253 10.52 -6.93 4.80
CA VAL A 253 10.57 -8.04 5.78
C VAL A 253 9.14 -8.49 6.14
N ALA A 254 8.24 -7.55 6.41
CA ALA A 254 6.84 -7.85 6.69
C ALA A 254 6.17 -8.56 5.52
N MET A 255 6.39 -8.12 4.27
CA MET A 255 5.85 -8.76 3.08
C MET A 255 6.40 -10.19 2.89
N PHE A 256 7.69 -10.40 3.11
CA PHE A 256 8.28 -11.74 3.09
C PHE A 256 7.56 -12.68 4.07
N ILE A 257 7.41 -12.28 5.32
CA ILE A 257 6.73 -13.06 6.35
C ILE A 257 5.26 -13.31 5.98
N HIS A 258 4.52 -12.25 5.63
CA HIS A 258 3.08 -12.33 5.34
C HIS A 258 2.79 -13.19 4.12
N VAL A 259 3.52 -13.01 3.01
CA VAL A 259 3.33 -13.81 1.79
C VAL A 259 3.57 -15.28 2.09
N GLY A 260 4.63 -15.61 2.85
CA GLY A 260 4.91 -16.98 3.26
C GLY A 260 3.82 -17.57 4.13
N MET A 261 3.46 -16.89 5.22
CA MET A 261 2.49 -17.36 6.20
C MET A 261 1.08 -17.50 5.61
N VAL A 262 0.59 -16.50 4.90
CA VAL A 262 -0.76 -16.51 4.28
C VAL A 262 -0.85 -17.62 3.24
N ASN A 263 0.19 -17.81 2.45
CA ASN A 263 0.21 -18.87 1.44
C ASN A 263 0.21 -20.26 2.08
N TRP A 264 1.06 -20.46 3.08
CA TRP A 264 1.10 -21.71 3.85
C TRP A 264 -0.25 -22.01 4.53
N MET A 265 -0.87 -21.00 5.14
CA MET A 265 -2.18 -21.12 5.79
C MET A 265 -3.27 -21.49 4.78
N ASN A 266 -3.30 -20.83 3.62
CA ASN A 266 -4.26 -21.13 2.57
C ASN A 266 -4.15 -22.58 2.04
N TRP A 267 -2.93 -23.12 1.98
CA TRP A 267 -2.74 -24.52 1.59
C TRP A 267 -3.21 -25.54 2.64
N ARG A 268 -3.17 -25.14 3.91
CA ARG A 268 -3.54 -26.00 5.03
C ARG A 268 -5.02 -25.95 5.37
N ILE A 269 -5.62 -24.77 5.30
CA ILE A 269 -6.97 -24.51 5.83
C ILE A 269 -8.03 -24.58 4.72
N LEU A 270 -7.75 -24.02 3.54
CA LEU A 270 -8.76 -23.93 2.50
C LEU A 270 -9.05 -25.30 1.85
N PRO A 271 -10.36 -25.61 1.62
CA PRO A 271 -10.76 -26.76 0.78
C PRO A 271 -10.08 -26.71 -0.59
N LYS A 272 -9.78 -27.87 -1.15
CA LYS A 272 -9.08 -27.97 -2.45
C LYS A 272 -9.77 -27.21 -3.58
N GLU A 273 -11.08 -27.13 -3.55
CA GLU A 273 -11.96 -26.48 -4.52
C GLU A 273 -11.81 -24.94 -4.51
N THR A 274 -11.35 -24.38 -3.40
CA THR A 274 -11.18 -22.92 -3.21
C THR A 274 -9.72 -22.47 -3.20
N GLN A 275 -8.78 -23.42 -3.24
CA GLN A 275 -7.35 -23.10 -3.27
C GLN A 275 -6.93 -22.37 -4.55
N ALA A 276 -5.83 -21.63 -4.45
CA ALA A 276 -5.21 -20.98 -5.59
C ALA A 276 -4.77 -21.99 -6.68
N THR A 277 -4.89 -21.59 -7.94
CA THR A 277 -4.40 -22.37 -9.08
C THR A 277 -2.88 -22.54 -9.02
N VAL A 278 -2.35 -23.56 -9.72
CA VAL A 278 -0.91 -23.84 -9.77
C VAL A 278 -0.12 -22.60 -10.24
N PHE A 279 -0.60 -21.91 -11.27
CA PHE A 279 0.04 -20.70 -11.77
C PHE A 279 0.16 -19.62 -10.67
N ARG A 280 -0.92 -19.36 -9.92
CA ARG A 280 -0.88 -18.41 -8.80
C ARG A 280 0.09 -18.85 -7.70
N LYS A 281 0.15 -20.14 -7.40
CA LYS A 281 1.10 -20.68 -6.41
C LYS A 281 2.55 -20.42 -6.83
N ILE A 282 2.87 -20.60 -8.11
CA ILE A 282 4.20 -20.31 -8.66
C ILE A 282 4.52 -18.82 -8.55
N VAL A 283 3.60 -17.95 -8.95
CA VAL A 283 3.78 -16.49 -8.87
C VAL A 283 3.99 -16.05 -7.43
N ILE A 284 3.17 -16.52 -6.49
CA ILE A 284 3.30 -16.17 -5.08
C ILE A 284 4.63 -16.70 -4.50
N GLY A 285 5.04 -17.91 -4.91
CA GLY A 285 6.36 -18.45 -4.57
C GLY A 285 7.50 -17.57 -5.07
N GLY A 286 7.42 -17.07 -6.30
CA GLY A 286 8.37 -16.09 -6.86
C GLY A 286 8.40 -14.79 -6.08
N ILE A 287 7.25 -14.25 -5.70
CA ILE A 287 7.15 -13.04 -4.87
C ILE A 287 7.78 -13.28 -3.48
N PHE A 288 7.51 -14.41 -2.86
CA PHE A 288 8.12 -14.79 -1.59
C PHE A 288 9.64 -14.82 -1.66
N LEU A 289 10.20 -15.47 -2.69
CA LEU A 289 11.63 -15.51 -2.91
C LEU A 289 12.23 -14.12 -3.18
N PHE A 290 11.57 -13.29 -3.99
CA PHE A 290 12.00 -11.94 -4.28
C PHE A 290 12.13 -11.10 -3.01
N TYR A 291 11.09 -11.05 -2.17
CA TYR A 291 11.15 -10.30 -0.92
C TYR A 291 12.09 -10.92 0.12
N GLY A 292 12.28 -12.23 0.10
CA GLY A 292 13.28 -12.91 0.92
C GLY A 292 14.71 -12.49 0.57
N ILE A 293 15.06 -12.51 -0.72
CA ILE A 293 16.35 -12.03 -1.22
C ILE A 293 16.52 -10.55 -0.89
N PHE A 294 15.48 -9.73 -1.14
CA PHE A 294 15.50 -8.31 -0.81
C PHE A 294 15.79 -8.07 0.68
N ALA A 295 15.09 -8.76 1.57
CA ALA A 295 15.31 -8.63 3.01
C ALA A 295 16.74 -9.01 3.40
N ILE A 296 17.27 -10.10 2.87
CA ILE A 296 18.65 -10.56 3.14
C ILE A 296 19.69 -9.55 2.65
N VAL A 297 19.56 -9.07 1.41
CA VAL A 297 20.49 -8.10 0.83
C VAL A 297 20.49 -6.80 1.64
N THR A 298 19.29 -6.32 2.02
CA THR A 298 19.15 -5.07 2.74
C THR A 298 19.66 -5.15 4.17
N LEU A 299 19.39 -6.25 4.87
CA LEU A 299 19.92 -6.45 6.22
C LEU A 299 21.43 -6.69 6.18
N GLY A 300 21.93 -7.45 5.19
CA GLY A 300 23.35 -7.70 5.01
C GLY A 300 24.15 -6.43 4.72
N SER A 301 23.65 -5.53 3.87
CA SER A 301 24.34 -4.27 3.52
C SER A 301 24.45 -3.26 4.69
N LYS A 302 23.75 -3.49 5.80
CA LYS A 302 23.86 -2.67 7.02
C LYS A 302 24.72 -3.29 8.12
N ILE A 303 25.04 -4.58 8.00
CA ILE A 303 25.81 -5.31 9.00
C ILE A 303 27.29 -5.39 8.57
N PHE A 304 27.55 -5.29 7.29
CA PHE A 304 28.89 -5.26 6.67
C PHE A 304 29.10 -3.97 5.88
#